data_2cc45cc4044f23652a471bee3ede3a71
#
_entry.id   2cc45cc4044f23652a471bee3ede3a71
#
_cell.length_a   1.000
_cell.length_b   1.000
_cell.length_c   1.000
_cell.angle_alpha   90.00
_cell.angle_beta   90.00
_cell.angle_gamma   90.00
#
_symmetry.space_group_name_H-M   'P 1'
#
loop_
_entity.id
_entity.type
_entity.pdbx_description
1 polymer ?
#
loop_
_entity_poly.entity_id
_entity_poly.type
_entity_poly.pdbx_seq_one_letter_code
_entity_poly.pdbx_strand_id
1 'polypeptide(L)'
;MSLKSMDFIVYAPTRPHLLVDVKGRRFVRSADGGHPWENWATADDVECLLRWEACFGEDFKAAFVFAYDVESEAAEGFPELFRFRDRAYAFYVVWVSEYLQSMKQRSEKWETVSLPAADYRRLRRPLDQLLNVTLG
;
A
#
# COMPACT_ATOMS: atom_id res chain seq x y z
N MET A 1 -1.97 25.46 -0.80
CA MET A 1 -2.38 24.05 -0.87
C MET A 1 -2.47 23.48 0.53
N SER A 2 -3.59 22.87 0.87
CA SER A 2 -3.73 22.17 2.14
C SER A 2 -3.18 20.76 2.01
N LEU A 3 -2.50 20.29 3.04
CA LEU A 3 -2.01 18.91 3.10
C LEU A 3 -3.12 17.98 3.57
N LYS A 4 -3.29 16.88 2.87
CA LYS A 4 -4.17 15.80 3.35
C LYS A 4 -3.52 15.14 4.56
N SER A 5 -4.32 14.78 5.54
CA SER A 5 -3.80 14.04 6.68
C SER A 5 -3.49 12.59 6.31
N MET A 6 -2.56 11.99 7.02
CA MET A 6 -2.32 10.55 6.93
C MET A 6 -3.35 9.80 7.77
N ASP A 7 -3.53 8.50 7.50
CA ASP A 7 -4.50 7.68 8.25
C ASP A 7 -3.94 7.27 9.61
N PHE A 8 -2.67 6.86 9.66
CA PHE A 8 -2.07 6.34 10.88
C PHE A 8 -0.60 6.73 10.99
N ILE A 9 -0.14 6.88 12.23
CA ILE A 9 1.28 6.91 12.56
C ILE A 9 1.57 5.61 13.30
N VAL A 10 2.48 4.81 12.76
CA VAL A 10 2.84 3.52 13.37
C VAL A 10 4.23 3.62 13.94
N TYR A 11 4.33 3.49 15.26
CA TYR A 11 5.62 3.46 15.95
C TYR A 11 6.13 2.03 15.93
N ALA A 12 7.04 1.73 15.00
CA ALA A 12 7.57 0.40 14.82
C ALA A 12 8.58 0.03 15.90
N PRO A 13 8.78 -1.28 16.19
CA PRO A 13 9.79 -1.72 17.16
C PRO A 13 11.20 -1.25 16.80
N THR A 14 11.50 -1.18 15.50
CA THR A 14 12.76 -0.64 14.98
C THR A 14 12.44 0.47 13.99
N ARG A 15 13.35 1.41 13.85
CA ARG A 15 13.17 2.53 12.90
C ARG A 15 13.27 2.02 11.45
N PRO A 16 12.58 2.66 10.52
CA PRO A 16 11.78 3.88 10.71
C PRO A 16 10.39 3.58 11.25
N HIS A 17 9.80 4.59 11.90
CA HIS A 17 8.35 4.61 12.16
C HIS A 17 7.63 4.93 10.86
N LEU A 18 6.36 4.59 10.77
CA LEU A 18 5.60 4.72 9.52
C LEU A 18 4.55 5.82 9.59
N LEU A 19 4.51 6.63 8.54
CA LEU A 19 3.39 7.53 8.27
C LEU A 19 2.56 6.85 7.19
N VAL A 20 1.39 6.34 7.57
CA VAL A 20 0.64 5.38 6.74
C VAL A 20 -0.59 5.99 6.13
N ASP A 21 -0.77 5.77 4.84
CA ASP A 21 -2.03 5.96 4.14
C ASP A 21 -2.51 4.60 3.63
N VAL A 22 -3.70 4.19 4.07
CA VAL A 22 -4.26 2.87 3.74
C VAL A 22 -5.09 2.98 2.46
N LYS A 23 -4.83 2.10 1.52
CA LYS A 23 -5.55 2.00 0.26
C LYS A 23 -6.28 0.66 0.21
N GLY A 24 -7.58 0.67 0.45
CA GLY A 24 -8.41 -0.55 0.35
C GLY A 24 -8.66 -0.91 -1.10
N ARG A 25 -8.50 -2.19 -1.44
CA ARG A 25 -8.73 -2.71 -2.79
C ARG A 25 -9.35 -4.09 -2.71
N ARG A 26 -10.12 -4.45 -3.74
CA ARG A 26 -10.61 -5.82 -3.90
C ARG A 26 -9.54 -6.64 -4.63
N PHE A 27 -9.34 -7.87 -4.19
CA PHE A 27 -8.49 -8.82 -4.90
C PHE A 27 -9.37 -9.97 -5.37
N VAL A 28 -9.71 -9.97 -6.65
CA VAL A 28 -10.61 -10.96 -7.22
C VAL A 28 -9.91 -11.70 -8.34
N ARG A 29 -10.26 -12.98 -8.49
CA ARG A 29 -9.77 -13.77 -9.60
C ARG A 29 -10.51 -13.36 -10.85
N SER A 30 -9.76 -12.82 -11.81
CA SER A 30 -10.36 -12.35 -13.06
C SER A 30 -10.43 -13.47 -14.09
N ALA A 31 -11.61 -13.66 -14.65
CA ALA A 31 -11.83 -14.68 -15.70
C ALA A 31 -11.11 -14.31 -17.01
N ASP A 32 -10.88 -13.04 -17.25
CA ASP A 32 -10.23 -12.54 -18.47
C ASP A 32 -8.73 -12.23 -18.28
N GLY A 33 -8.15 -12.65 -17.16
CA GLY A 33 -6.75 -12.45 -16.88
C GLY A 33 -6.37 -11.05 -16.42
N GLY A 34 -7.35 -10.26 -15.98
CA GLY A 34 -7.11 -8.92 -15.47
C GLY A 34 -6.14 -8.91 -14.31
N HIS A 35 -5.55 -7.76 -14.03
CA HIS A 35 -4.52 -7.57 -13.00
C HIS A 35 -5.18 -7.33 -11.63
N PRO A 36 -5.18 -8.31 -10.72
CA PRO A 36 -5.87 -8.16 -9.44
C PRO A 36 -5.11 -7.30 -8.41
N TRP A 37 -3.84 -7.03 -8.65
CA TRP A 37 -2.98 -6.29 -7.73
C TRP A 37 -3.09 -4.78 -7.96
N GLU A 38 -4.28 -4.23 -7.82
CA GLU A 38 -4.49 -2.80 -7.97
C GLU A 38 -3.66 -2.03 -6.95
N ASN A 39 -2.91 -1.03 -7.42
CA ASN A 39 -1.97 -0.29 -6.58
C ASN A 39 -1.98 1.21 -6.87
N TRP A 40 -3.05 1.70 -7.46
CA TRP A 40 -3.14 3.11 -7.84
C TRP A 40 -3.34 4.01 -6.62
N ALA A 41 -2.85 5.23 -6.76
CA ALA A 41 -3.03 6.30 -5.80
C ALA A 41 -3.24 7.61 -6.57
N THR A 42 -3.61 8.68 -5.89
CA THR A 42 -3.62 9.99 -6.55
C THR A 42 -2.22 10.59 -6.49
N ALA A 43 -1.88 11.40 -7.49
CA ALA A 43 -0.63 12.14 -7.48
C ALA A 43 -0.52 13.04 -6.24
N ASP A 44 -1.66 13.57 -5.80
CA ASP A 44 -1.74 14.42 -4.62
C ASP A 44 -1.41 13.64 -3.34
N ASP A 45 -1.86 12.39 -3.22
CA ASP A 45 -1.52 11.54 -2.08
C ASP A 45 -0.01 11.32 -1.96
N VAL A 46 0.64 11.07 -3.10
CA VAL A 46 2.11 10.88 -3.13
C VAL A 46 2.81 12.14 -2.64
N GLU A 47 2.43 13.29 -3.18
CA GLU A 47 3.04 14.57 -2.82
C GLU A 47 2.83 14.91 -1.35
N CYS A 48 1.61 14.77 -0.85
CA CYS A 48 1.29 15.10 0.54
C CYS A 48 2.04 14.21 1.54
N LEU A 49 2.11 12.91 1.26
CA LEU A 49 2.82 11.99 2.16
C LEU A 49 4.31 12.27 2.20
N LEU A 50 4.92 12.62 1.08
CA LEU A 50 6.34 12.98 1.07
C LEU A 50 6.61 14.27 1.80
N ARG A 51 5.68 15.22 1.77
CA ARG A 51 5.79 16.44 2.58
C ARG A 51 5.72 16.14 4.07
N TRP A 52 4.81 15.26 4.48
CA TRP A 52 4.73 14.82 5.87
C TRP A 52 6.01 14.11 6.32
N GLU A 53 6.56 13.25 5.46
CA GLU A 53 7.82 12.56 5.75
C GLU A 53 8.94 13.58 6.02
N ALA A 54 9.03 14.61 5.18
CA ALA A 54 10.03 15.67 5.37
C ALA A 54 9.82 16.43 6.68
N CYS A 55 8.56 16.69 7.06
CA CYS A 55 8.24 17.38 8.30
C CYS A 55 8.56 16.57 9.56
N PHE A 56 8.34 15.25 9.53
CA PHE A 56 8.55 14.38 10.67
C PHE A 56 10.02 14.03 10.89
N GLY A 57 10.84 14.06 9.84
CA GLY A 57 12.28 13.84 9.95
C GLY A 57 12.72 12.39 9.75
N GLU A 58 13.99 12.14 9.98
CA GLU A 58 14.68 10.90 9.60
C GLU A 58 14.15 9.62 10.24
N ASP A 59 13.50 9.73 11.39
CA ASP A 59 13.01 8.56 12.10
C ASP A 59 11.68 8.03 11.51
N PHE A 60 11.11 8.74 10.56
CA PHE A 60 9.80 8.43 9.98
C PHE A 60 9.91 8.26 8.47
N LYS A 61 9.09 7.37 7.94
CA LYS A 61 9.03 7.12 6.50
C LYS A 61 7.59 6.92 6.07
N ALA A 62 7.21 7.59 4.99
CA ALA A 62 5.85 7.49 4.47
C ALA A 62 5.65 6.19 3.70
N ALA A 63 4.50 5.57 3.91
CA ALA A 63 4.16 4.29 3.30
C ALA A 63 2.70 4.25 2.86
N PHE A 64 2.45 3.66 1.69
CA PHE A 64 1.13 3.18 1.34
C PHE A 64 0.97 1.76 1.86
N VAL A 65 -0.14 1.50 2.53
CA VAL A 65 -0.51 0.13 2.90
C VAL A 65 -1.72 -0.26 2.05
N PHE A 66 -1.50 -1.18 1.13
CA PHE A 66 -2.58 -1.71 0.29
C PHE A 66 -3.24 -2.86 1.04
N ALA A 67 -4.48 -2.63 1.42
CA ALA A 67 -5.29 -3.61 2.15
C ALA A 67 -6.20 -4.30 1.14
N TYR A 68 -5.86 -5.53 0.78
CA TYR A 68 -6.63 -6.31 -0.19
C TYR A 68 -7.69 -7.14 0.52
N ASP A 69 -8.94 -6.93 0.13
CA ASP A 69 -10.06 -7.77 0.51
C ASP A 69 -10.08 -8.92 -0.51
N VAL A 70 -9.60 -10.10 -0.09
CA VAL A 70 -9.32 -11.21 -0.99
C VAL A 70 -10.55 -12.13 -1.10
N GLU A 71 -11.02 -12.34 -2.32
CA GLU A 71 -12.11 -13.30 -2.51
C GLU A 71 -11.64 -14.73 -2.25
N SER A 72 -12.57 -15.60 -1.84
CA SER A 72 -12.24 -16.95 -1.40
C SER A 72 -11.52 -17.78 -2.45
N GLU A 73 -11.87 -17.63 -3.72
CA GLU A 73 -11.24 -18.35 -4.83
C GLU A 73 -9.79 -17.95 -5.07
N ALA A 74 -9.40 -16.77 -4.59
CA ALA A 74 -8.04 -16.25 -4.75
C ALA A 74 -7.17 -16.48 -3.51
N ALA A 75 -7.74 -16.99 -2.43
CA ALA A 75 -7.06 -17.08 -1.13
C ALA A 75 -5.82 -17.99 -1.14
N GLU A 76 -5.80 -19.00 -1.99
CA GLU A 76 -4.68 -19.94 -2.07
C GLU A 76 -3.35 -19.30 -2.48
N GLY A 77 -3.42 -18.16 -3.17
CA GLY A 77 -2.23 -17.44 -3.62
C GLY A 77 -1.50 -16.68 -2.52
N PHE A 78 -2.02 -16.69 -1.28
CA PHE A 78 -1.46 -15.91 -0.19
C PHE A 78 -0.95 -16.81 0.92
N PRO A 79 0.29 -16.62 1.38
CA PRO A 79 0.85 -17.42 2.47
C PRO A 79 0.16 -17.12 3.81
N GLU A 80 -0.28 -15.89 4.01
CA GLU A 80 -0.96 -15.49 5.23
C GLU A 80 -2.09 -14.52 4.91
N LEU A 81 -3.22 -14.71 5.57
CA LEU A 81 -4.37 -13.82 5.47
C LEU A 81 -4.86 -13.48 6.87
N PHE A 82 -5.18 -12.22 7.06
CA PHE A 82 -5.87 -11.77 8.27
C PHE A 82 -7.37 -11.96 8.05
N ARG A 83 -8.00 -12.77 8.90
CA ARG A 83 -9.43 -13.06 8.79
C ARG A 83 -10.18 -12.26 9.84
N PHE A 84 -11.20 -11.52 9.39
CA PHE A 84 -12.06 -10.73 10.24
C PHE A 84 -13.49 -10.87 9.74
N ARG A 85 -14.36 -11.40 10.60
CA ARG A 85 -15.75 -11.75 10.23
C ARG A 85 -15.71 -12.73 9.05
N ASP A 86 -16.42 -12.44 7.97
CA ASP A 86 -16.50 -13.32 6.80
C ASP A 86 -15.51 -12.94 5.70
N ARG A 87 -14.51 -12.10 6.01
CA ARG A 87 -13.58 -11.61 5.02
C ARG A 87 -12.14 -11.97 5.35
N ALA A 88 -11.33 -12.06 4.31
CA ALA A 88 -9.90 -12.31 4.42
C ALA A 88 -9.14 -11.15 3.78
N TYR A 89 -8.12 -10.65 4.48
CA TYR A 89 -7.35 -9.50 4.05
C TYR A 89 -5.88 -9.82 3.96
N ALA A 90 -5.23 -9.22 2.95
CA ALA A 90 -3.77 -9.24 2.82
C ALA A 90 -3.28 -7.79 2.83
N PHE A 91 -2.21 -7.52 3.57
CA PHE A 91 -1.66 -6.17 3.71
C PHE A 91 -0.26 -6.11 3.14
N TYR A 92 -0.04 -5.19 2.19
CA TYR A 92 1.26 -4.98 1.56
C TYR A 92 1.66 -3.52 1.64
N VAL A 93 2.92 -3.29 1.94
CA VAL A 93 3.48 -1.95 2.14
C VAL A 93 4.40 -1.60 0.98
N VAL A 94 4.28 -0.36 0.49
CA VAL A 94 5.24 0.22 -0.43
C VAL A 94 5.66 1.59 0.14
N TRP A 95 6.97 1.81 0.23
CA TRP A 95 7.46 3.14 0.62
C TRP A 95 7.09 4.16 -0.44
N VAL A 96 6.56 5.31 -0.01
CA VAL A 96 6.09 6.33 -0.96
C VAL A 96 7.25 6.87 -1.78
N SER A 97 8.44 7.00 -1.21
CA SER A 97 9.63 7.44 -1.95
C SER A 97 9.99 6.49 -3.09
N GLU A 98 9.86 5.18 -2.87
CA GLU A 98 10.10 4.17 -3.92
C GLU A 98 8.96 4.16 -4.93
N TYR A 99 7.74 4.35 -4.47
CA TYR A 99 6.56 4.44 -5.34
C TYR A 99 6.72 5.59 -6.33
N LEU A 100 7.13 6.77 -5.84
CA LEU A 100 7.36 7.94 -6.68
C LEU A 100 8.33 7.66 -7.83
N GLN A 101 9.40 6.92 -7.56
CA GLN A 101 10.44 6.67 -8.56
C GLN A 101 9.97 5.80 -9.72
N SER A 102 8.98 4.94 -9.50
CA SER A 102 8.54 3.96 -10.51
C SER A 102 7.13 4.19 -11.01
N MET A 103 6.38 5.10 -10.40
CA MET A 103 4.98 5.32 -10.78
C MET A 103 4.83 5.84 -12.21
N LYS A 104 3.73 5.46 -12.85
CA LYS A 104 3.32 5.94 -14.16
C LYS A 104 1.93 6.52 -14.08
N GLN A 105 1.63 7.45 -14.97
CA GLN A 105 0.28 8.01 -15.06
C GLN A 105 -0.71 6.90 -15.40
N ARG A 106 -1.77 6.80 -14.61
CA ARG A 106 -2.87 5.86 -14.83
C ARG A 106 -4.04 6.53 -15.51
N SER A 107 -4.43 7.71 -15.01
CA SER A 107 -5.51 8.49 -15.59
C SER A 107 -5.22 9.97 -15.38
N GLU A 108 -5.16 10.72 -16.49
CA GLU A 108 -5.02 12.17 -16.44
C GLU A 108 -6.25 12.82 -15.83
N LYS A 109 -7.43 12.37 -16.23
CA LYS A 109 -8.71 12.91 -15.77
C LYS A 109 -8.86 12.82 -14.25
N TRP A 110 -8.45 11.69 -13.65
CA TRP A 110 -8.58 11.44 -12.22
C TRP A 110 -7.29 11.73 -11.44
N GLU A 111 -6.27 12.19 -12.15
CA GLU A 111 -4.95 12.49 -11.56
C GLU A 111 -4.39 11.32 -10.76
N THR A 112 -4.54 10.12 -11.29
CA THR A 112 -4.07 8.91 -10.64
C THR A 112 -2.81 8.36 -11.27
N VAL A 113 -2.01 7.70 -10.44
CA VAL A 113 -0.78 7.03 -10.80
C VAL A 113 -0.82 5.58 -10.32
N SER A 114 0.01 4.75 -10.91
CA SER A 114 0.13 3.36 -10.46
C SER A 114 1.51 2.83 -10.78
N LEU A 115 1.87 1.70 -10.16
CA LEU A 115 3.12 1.01 -10.47
C LEU A 115 2.85 -0.07 -11.52
N PRO A 116 3.73 -0.20 -12.52
CA PRO A 116 3.71 -1.38 -13.37
C PRO A 116 3.81 -2.67 -12.53
N ALA A 117 3.25 -3.75 -13.03
CA ALA A 117 3.15 -5.01 -12.27
C ALA A 117 4.50 -5.50 -11.75
N ALA A 118 5.54 -5.43 -12.58
CA ALA A 118 6.88 -5.89 -12.19
C ALA A 118 7.46 -5.02 -11.06
N ASP A 119 7.26 -3.71 -11.14
CA ASP A 119 7.74 -2.80 -10.10
C ASP A 119 6.99 -3.02 -8.79
N TYR A 120 5.68 -3.21 -8.85
CA TYR A 120 4.90 -3.47 -7.65
C TYR A 120 5.32 -4.76 -6.99
N ARG A 121 5.55 -5.81 -7.76
CA ARG A 121 6.04 -7.09 -7.23
C ARG A 121 7.37 -6.92 -6.52
N ARG A 122 8.26 -6.12 -7.07
CA ARG A 122 9.59 -5.86 -6.52
C ARG A 122 9.53 -5.01 -5.24
N LEU A 123 8.64 -4.03 -5.19
CA LEU A 123 8.63 -3.01 -4.13
C LEU A 123 7.72 -3.35 -2.96
N ARG A 124 6.66 -4.14 -3.19
CA ARG A 124 5.73 -4.45 -2.10
C ARG A 124 6.33 -5.43 -1.12
N ARG A 125 6.00 -5.26 0.14
CA ARG A 125 6.43 -6.14 1.23
C ARG A 125 5.23 -6.47 2.10
N PRO A 126 5.08 -7.72 2.58
CA PRO A 126 4.05 -8.01 3.56
C PRO A 126 4.22 -7.15 4.81
N LEU A 127 3.12 -6.58 5.30
CA LEU A 127 3.15 -5.67 6.44
C LEU A 127 3.69 -6.35 7.71
N ASP A 128 3.31 -7.60 7.95
CA ASP A 128 3.75 -8.35 9.11
C ASP A 128 5.27 -8.54 9.13
N GLN A 129 5.88 -8.78 7.97
CA GLN A 129 7.32 -8.90 7.85
C GLN A 129 8.03 -7.57 8.14
N LEU A 130 7.47 -6.47 7.65
CA LEU A 130 8.06 -5.16 7.88
C LEU A 130 8.01 -4.78 9.35
N LEU A 131 6.92 -5.07 10.04
CA LEU A 131 6.75 -4.74 11.46
C LEU A 131 7.27 -5.84 12.39
N ASN A 132 7.68 -6.97 11.84
CA ASN A 132 8.15 -8.13 12.59
C ASN A 132 7.12 -8.60 13.64
N VAL A 133 5.85 -8.64 13.23
CA VAL A 133 4.73 -9.10 14.05
C VAL A 133 3.90 -10.11 13.28
N THR A 134 3.07 -10.86 13.98
CA THR A 134 2.13 -11.80 13.37
C THR A 134 0.75 -11.19 13.35
N LEU A 135 0.10 -11.18 12.17
CA LEU A 135 -1.20 -10.56 11.93
C LEU A 135 -2.30 -11.63 11.88
N GLY A 136 -2.61 -12.33 12.72
CA GLY A 136 -3.65 -13.32 12.52
C GLY A 136 -3.92 -14.22 13.71
#